data_4ddadb7c555f321ed54411c9b94ccfa2
#
_entry.id   4ddadb7c555f321ed54411c9b94ccfa2
#
_cell.length_a   1.000
_cell.length_b   1.000
_cell.length_c   1.000
_cell.angle_alpha   90.00
_cell.angle_beta   90.00
_cell.angle_gamma   90.00
#
_symmetry.space_group_name_H-M   'P 1'
#
loop_
_entity.id
_entity.type
_entity.pdbx_description
1 polymer ?
#
loop_
_entity_poly.entity_id
_entity_poly.type
_entity_poly.pdbx_seq_one_letter_code
_entity_poly.pdbx_strand_id
1 'polypeptide(L)'
;MQTESETSIAQNARPLATQPLGRLMRRYAVPCMTSLVVAALYNMVDQVFIANAPDLGSVGNAATTVVFPLTVAALAIAVMLGDGCCAFVSLMLGAGKQEDAHRAVGGTVTVSVVAGLVLMTAYLLFPDTLLTWFGGRVNAGTFEKAQEYFFWIALGVPLYVFGQAMNPVIRSDGSPTFAMVATLAGAAANLVLDPLLIFVCHFGMAGAAIATVAGQALTAGLSIWYLTRMKQIHLQKDSFRPRAHLLGKCAKLGMTSFLAQISLVAAMAATNTMLRICSAQDAVFSQEEFSAIPMAVFGIVMKVFQIVISCAIGLAAGCIPVAGYNMGAGRHDRVKGLLTRLLAAEAVVGLIALLVVELLPDQVMLLFGAQNESIHYTLFARRCFRVYLSMIVLACINKGTFIFLQSLGKAAASTLLSMAREIVFGVGLVLLLPQFFQLDGVIYSMPAADVLTAILSAVVLVRTYRSLETEK
;
A
#
# COMPACT_ATOMS: atom_id res chain seq x y z
N MET A 1 -34.79 -24.43 -1.21
CA MET A 1 -33.76 -23.57 -1.83
C MET A 1 -33.11 -22.58 -0.84
N GLN A 2 -33.81 -21.85 0.03
CA GLN A 2 -33.16 -20.96 1.01
C GLN A 2 -32.35 -21.71 2.09
N THR A 3 -32.85 -22.79 2.62
CA THR A 3 -32.19 -23.62 3.67
C THR A 3 -30.94 -24.35 3.19
N GLU A 4 -30.88 -24.78 1.93
CA GLU A 4 -29.69 -25.45 1.35
C GLU A 4 -28.56 -24.45 1.08
N SER A 5 -28.89 -23.23 0.66
CA SER A 5 -27.95 -22.13 0.46
C SER A 5 -27.30 -21.71 1.79
N GLU A 6 -28.09 -21.53 2.85
CA GLU A 6 -27.59 -21.18 4.20
C GLU A 6 -26.71 -22.26 4.80
N THR A 7 -27.01 -23.52 4.58
CA THR A 7 -26.23 -24.66 5.06
C THR A 7 -24.87 -24.76 4.34
N SER A 8 -24.85 -24.48 3.02
CA SER A 8 -23.64 -24.46 2.20
C SER A 8 -22.70 -23.32 2.60
N ILE A 9 -23.25 -22.13 2.84
CA ILE A 9 -22.47 -20.94 3.26
C ILE A 9 -21.89 -21.14 4.66
N ALA A 10 -22.67 -21.69 5.59
CA ALA A 10 -22.20 -22.03 6.93
C ALA A 10 -21.07 -23.08 6.90
N GLN A 11 -21.10 -24.02 5.95
CA GLN A 11 -20.03 -25.00 5.75
C GLN A 11 -18.76 -24.38 5.17
N ASN A 12 -18.86 -23.40 4.25
CA ASN A 12 -17.70 -22.73 3.65
C ASN A 12 -17.02 -21.73 4.62
N ALA A 13 -17.75 -21.16 5.57
CA ALA A 13 -17.20 -20.29 6.62
C ALA A 13 -16.62 -21.05 7.83
N ARG A 14 -16.97 -22.33 8.03
CA ARG A 14 -16.45 -23.19 9.10
C ARG A 14 -14.91 -23.22 9.21
N PRO A 15 -14.15 -23.23 8.10
CA PRO A 15 -12.69 -23.23 8.20
C PRO A 15 -12.10 -22.04 8.96
N LEU A 16 -12.65 -20.82 8.81
CA LEU A 16 -12.19 -19.63 9.54
C LEU A 16 -12.41 -19.74 11.05
N ALA A 17 -13.47 -20.45 11.43
CA ALA A 17 -13.81 -20.69 12.85
C ALA A 17 -13.02 -21.82 13.50
N THR A 18 -12.66 -22.88 12.75
CA THR A 18 -12.20 -24.16 13.33
C THR A 18 -10.74 -24.51 13.04
N GLN A 19 -10.21 -24.10 11.89
CA GLN A 19 -8.82 -24.43 11.53
C GLN A 19 -7.80 -23.76 12.47
N PRO A 20 -6.61 -24.38 12.66
CA PRO A 20 -5.51 -23.80 13.43
C PRO A 20 -5.11 -22.42 12.89
N LEU A 21 -4.95 -21.44 13.78
CA LEU A 21 -4.65 -20.04 13.41
C LEU A 21 -3.40 -19.90 12.56
N GLY A 22 -2.33 -20.65 12.84
CA GLY A 22 -1.11 -20.62 12.04
C GLY A 22 -1.29 -21.11 10.60
N ARG A 23 -2.21 -22.05 10.36
CA ARG A 23 -2.56 -22.51 9.01
C ARG A 23 -3.37 -21.46 8.28
N LEU A 24 -4.35 -20.83 8.95
CA LEU A 24 -5.15 -19.76 8.41
C LEU A 24 -4.28 -18.55 8.06
N MET A 25 -3.43 -18.14 8.99
CA MET A 25 -2.51 -17.02 8.76
C MET A 25 -1.64 -17.28 7.52
N ARG A 26 -1.01 -18.44 7.39
CA ARG A 26 -0.23 -18.78 6.18
C ARG A 26 -1.09 -18.77 4.92
N ARG A 27 -2.29 -19.33 4.96
CA ARG A 27 -3.19 -19.39 3.80
C ARG A 27 -3.63 -18.01 3.29
N TYR A 28 -3.77 -17.04 4.17
CA TYR A 28 -4.27 -15.70 3.82
C TYR A 28 -3.14 -14.67 3.72
N ALA A 29 -2.20 -14.67 4.66
CA ALA A 29 -1.14 -13.67 4.71
C ALA A 29 -0.07 -13.88 3.64
N VAL A 30 0.36 -15.13 3.38
CA VAL A 30 1.42 -15.38 2.38
C VAL A 30 1.00 -14.93 0.97
N PRO A 31 -0.19 -15.28 0.43
CA PRO A 31 -0.61 -14.77 -0.87
C PRO A 31 -0.71 -13.25 -0.91
N CYS A 32 -1.23 -12.63 0.15
CA CYS A 32 -1.35 -11.17 0.23
C CYS A 32 0.02 -10.49 0.24
N MET A 33 0.95 -10.97 1.05
CA MET A 33 2.33 -10.51 1.11
C MET A 33 3.02 -10.64 -0.26
N THR A 34 2.91 -11.81 -0.90
CA THR A 34 3.47 -12.05 -2.23
C THR A 34 2.93 -11.05 -3.26
N SER A 35 1.61 -10.78 -3.26
CA SER A 35 1.00 -9.80 -4.16
C SER A 35 1.59 -8.41 -3.99
N LEU A 36 1.73 -7.93 -2.75
CA LEU A 36 2.21 -6.58 -2.47
C LEU A 36 3.71 -6.43 -2.72
N VAL A 37 4.51 -7.44 -2.39
CA VAL A 37 5.94 -7.43 -2.69
C VAL A 37 6.19 -7.44 -4.19
N VAL A 38 5.51 -8.31 -4.93
CA VAL A 38 5.63 -8.34 -6.41
C VAL A 38 5.15 -7.02 -7.01
N ALA A 39 4.07 -6.42 -6.50
CA ALA A 39 3.62 -5.10 -6.95
C ALA A 39 4.68 -4.02 -6.70
N ALA A 40 5.38 -4.03 -5.56
CA ALA A 40 6.48 -3.11 -5.29
C ALA A 40 7.66 -3.33 -6.24
N LEU A 41 8.02 -4.59 -6.50
CA LEU A 41 9.13 -4.94 -7.38
C LEU A 41 8.86 -4.58 -8.84
N TYR A 42 7.67 -4.88 -9.37
CA TYR A 42 7.39 -4.56 -10.77
C TYR A 42 7.37 -3.05 -11.02
N ASN A 43 6.86 -2.24 -10.07
CA ASN A 43 6.95 -0.78 -10.18
C ASN A 43 8.40 -0.26 -10.27
N MET A 44 9.34 -0.95 -9.59
CA MET A 44 10.78 -0.61 -9.71
C MET A 44 11.33 -0.99 -11.07
N VAL A 45 10.93 -2.16 -11.60
CA VAL A 45 11.37 -2.64 -12.92
C VAL A 45 10.84 -1.74 -14.04
N ASP A 46 9.57 -1.30 -13.97
CA ASP A 46 8.98 -0.34 -14.90
C ASP A 46 9.80 0.96 -14.96
N GLN A 47 10.18 1.52 -13.79
CA GLN A 47 11.06 2.69 -13.73
C GLN A 47 12.44 2.43 -14.39
N VAL A 48 12.98 1.21 -14.26
CA VAL A 48 14.24 0.83 -14.91
C VAL A 48 14.08 0.79 -16.45
N PHE A 49 12.99 0.27 -16.97
CA PHE A 49 12.72 0.28 -18.40
C PHE A 49 12.59 1.70 -18.95
N ILE A 50 11.85 2.57 -18.28
CA ILE A 50 11.70 3.98 -18.67
C ILE A 50 13.06 4.70 -18.63
N ALA A 51 13.86 4.48 -17.58
CA ALA A 51 15.19 5.09 -17.44
C ALA A 51 16.18 4.69 -18.54
N ASN A 52 16.08 3.47 -19.04
CA ASN A 52 16.99 2.92 -20.07
C ASN A 52 16.43 3.08 -21.50
N ALA A 53 15.24 3.64 -21.67
CA ALA A 53 14.70 3.90 -22.99
C ALA A 53 15.45 5.05 -23.69
N PRO A 54 15.89 4.88 -24.96
CA PRO A 54 16.74 5.86 -25.65
C PRO A 54 16.20 7.28 -25.71
N ASP A 55 14.87 7.41 -25.81
CA ASP A 55 14.17 8.69 -25.97
C ASP A 55 13.57 9.24 -24.68
N LEU A 56 13.68 8.53 -23.56
CA LEU A 56 13.03 8.88 -22.29
C LEU A 56 14.03 9.23 -21.19
N GLY A 57 14.87 8.29 -20.79
CA GLY A 57 15.91 8.48 -19.79
C GLY A 57 15.43 9.19 -18.50
N SER A 58 16.15 10.21 -18.08
CA SER A 58 15.84 11.00 -16.89
C SER A 58 14.54 11.81 -17.01
N VAL A 59 14.20 12.24 -18.25
CA VAL A 59 12.98 13.01 -18.52
C VAL A 59 11.74 12.13 -18.32
N GLY A 60 11.79 10.87 -18.77
CA GLY A 60 10.73 9.90 -18.54
C GLY A 60 10.51 9.59 -17.05
N ASN A 61 11.61 9.38 -16.30
CA ASN A 61 11.52 9.19 -14.85
C ASN A 61 10.99 10.43 -14.11
N ALA A 62 11.37 11.62 -14.55
CA ALA A 62 10.80 12.87 -13.99
C ALA A 62 9.30 12.96 -14.27
N ALA A 63 8.86 12.60 -15.48
CA ALA A 63 7.44 12.59 -15.87
C ALA A 63 6.61 11.62 -15.01
N THR A 64 7.09 10.38 -14.79
CA THR A 64 6.40 9.42 -13.90
C THR A 64 6.34 9.91 -12.46
N THR A 65 7.38 10.59 -11.97
CA THR A 65 7.42 11.17 -10.62
C THR A 65 6.36 12.26 -10.44
N VAL A 66 6.11 13.08 -11.46
CA VAL A 66 5.04 14.11 -11.45
C VAL A 66 3.64 13.47 -11.41
N VAL A 67 3.44 12.35 -12.12
CA VAL A 67 2.15 11.65 -12.16
C VAL A 67 1.91 10.78 -10.93
N PHE A 68 2.97 10.34 -10.23
CA PHE A 68 2.90 9.45 -9.08
C PHE A 68 1.89 9.86 -7.98
N PRO A 69 1.83 11.12 -7.51
CA PRO A 69 0.84 11.52 -6.50
C PRO A 69 -0.61 11.33 -6.95
N LEU A 70 -0.89 11.48 -8.24
CA LEU A 70 -2.22 11.29 -8.80
C LEU A 70 -2.62 9.81 -8.84
N THR A 71 -1.67 8.93 -9.16
CA THR A 71 -1.91 7.47 -9.08
C THR A 71 -2.09 7.02 -7.64
N VAL A 72 -1.35 7.59 -6.67
CA VAL A 72 -1.53 7.31 -5.25
C VAL A 72 -2.87 7.81 -4.73
N ALA A 73 -3.38 8.94 -5.21
CA ALA A 73 -4.72 9.41 -4.85
C ALA A 73 -5.81 8.42 -5.32
N ALA A 74 -5.69 7.88 -6.53
CA ALA A 74 -6.59 6.83 -7.03
C ALA A 74 -6.47 5.55 -6.18
N LEU A 75 -5.24 5.13 -5.83
CA LEU A 75 -4.99 4.00 -4.95
C LEU A 75 -5.61 4.21 -3.56
N ALA A 76 -5.47 5.40 -2.98
CA ALA A 76 -6.01 5.72 -1.66
C ALA A 76 -7.53 5.49 -1.59
N ILE A 77 -8.26 5.93 -2.62
CA ILE A 77 -9.70 5.70 -2.74
C ILE A 77 -10.00 4.20 -2.91
N ALA A 78 -9.25 3.51 -3.75
CA ALA A 78 -9.44 2.09 -4.01
C ALA A 78 -9.25 1.23 -2.75
N VAL A 79 -8.16 1.46 -1.99
CA VAL A 79 -7.89 0.70 -0.75
C VAL A 79 -8.83 1.11 0.38
N MET A 80 -9.30 2.36 0.42
CA MET A 80 -10.36 2.76 1.36
C MET A 80 -11.61 1.93 1.16
N LEU A 81 -12.06 1.79 -0.08
CA LEU A 81 -13.24 1.01 -0.42
C LEU A 81 -13.00 -0.49 -0.21
N GLY A 82 -11.88 -1.01 -0.69
CA GLY A 82 -11.55 -2.44 -0.67
C GLY A 82 -11.27 -2.99 0.72
N ASP A 83 -10.31 -2.41 1.44
CA ASP A 83 -9.93 -2.87 2.79
C ASP A 83 -11.04 -2.62 3.80
N GLY A 84 -11.74 -1.48 3.67
CA GLY A 84 -12.89 -1.17 4.51
C GLY A 84 -14.04 -2.15 4.30
N CYS A 85 -14.35 -2.49 3.05
CA CYS A 85 -15.34 -3.51 2.71
C CYS A 85 -14.90 -4.88 3.22
N CYS A 86 -13.65 -5.29 3.01
CA CYS A 86 -13.11 -6.55 3.49
C CYS A 86 -13.25 -6.70 5.02
N ALA A 87 -12.90 -5.66 5.79
CA ALA A 87 -13.05 -5.66 7.24
C ALA A 87 -14.51 -5.75 7.66
N PHE A 88 -15.38 -4.92 7.08
CA PHE A 88 -16.82 -4.92 7.38
C PHE A 88 -17.49 -6.25 7.03
N VAL A 89 -17.26 -6.77 5.84
CA VAL A 89 -17.82 -8.04 5.36
C VAL A 89 -17.38 -9.19 6.27
N SER A 90 -16.11 -9.24 6.63
CA SER A 90 -15.58 -10.29 7.51
C SER A 90 -16.27 -10.28 8.89
N LEU A 91 -16.48 -9.10 9.47
CA LEU A 91 -17.24 -8.94 10.71
C LEU A 91 -18.69 -9.39 10.56
N MET A 92 -19.37 -9.03 9.47
CA MET A 92 -20.78 -9.39 9.23
C MET A 92 -20.95 -10.88 8.97
N LEU A 93 -20.04 -11.51 8.22
CA LEU A 93 -20.05 -12.97 8.02
C LEU A 93 -19.83 -13.72 9.33
N GLY A 94 -18.93 -13.23 10.20
CA GLY A 94 -18.72 -13.78 11.53
C GLY A 94 -19.95 -13.66 12.44
N ALA A 95 -20.64 -12.51 12.36
CA ALA A 95 -21.86 -12.23 13.12
C ALA A 95 -23.13 -12.90 12.55
N GLY A 96 -23.02 -13.66 11.46
CA GLY A 96 -24.16 -14.31 10.78
C GLY A 96 -25.04 -13.35 9.97
N LYS A 97 -24.64 -12.08 9.78
CA LYS A 97 -25.38 -11.05 9.03
C LYS A 97 -25.01 -11.07 7.54
N GLN A 98 -25.34 -12.15 6.87
CA GLN A 98 -24.94 -12.38 5.48
C GLN A 98 -25.51 -11.34 4.50
N GLU A 99 -26.75 -10.94 4.69
CA GLU A 99 -27.43 -9.94 3.85
C GLU A 99 -26.66 -8.60 3.81
N ASP A 100 -26.19 -8.12 4.98
CA ASP A 100 -25.38 -6.89 5.07
C ASP A 100 -24.03 -7.06 4.36
N ALA A 101 -23.44 -8.25 4.43
CA ALA A 101 -22.19 -8.57 3.73
C ALA A 101 -22.39 -8.56 2.20
N HIS A 102 -23.44 -9.21 1.68
CA HIS A 102 -23.76 -9.24 0.25
C HIS A 102 -24.01 -7.84 -0.31
N ARG A 103 -24.79 -7.03 0.42
CA ARG A 103 -25.10 -5.64 0.05
C ARG A 103 -23.88 -4.71 0.15
N ALA A 104 -23.01 -4.90 1.14
CA ALA A 104 -21.79 -4.12 1.25
C ALA A 104 -20.84 -4.37 0.07
N VAL A 105 -20.66 -5.62 -0.34
CA VAL A 105 -19.85 -5.96 -1.51
C VAL A 105 -20.43 -5.38 -2.79
N GLY A 106 -21.72 -5.62 -3.07
CA GLY A 106 -22.37 -5.09 -4.27
C GLY A 106 -22.30 -3.56 -4.33
N GLY A 107 -22.57 -2.88 -3.21
CA GLY A 107 -22.43 -1.42 -3.10
C GLY A 107 -21.00 -0.95 -3.34
N THR A 108 -19.99 -1.67 -2.82
CA THR A 108 -18.56 -1.35 -3.04
C THR A 108 -18.17 -1.53 -4.52
N VAL A 109 -18.67 -2.56 -5.20
CA VAL A 109 -18.49 -2.73 -6.64
C VAL A 109 -18.99 -1.49 -7.39
N THR A 110 -20.22 -1.07 -7.11
CA THR A 110 -20.83 0.10 -7.78
C THR A 110 -20.05 1.37 -7.49
N VAL A 111 -19.70 1.63 -6.22
CA VAL A 111 -19.01 2.86 -5.81
C VAL A 111 -17.57 2.89 -6.35
N SER A 112 -16.87 1.76 -6.43
CA SER A 112 -15.53 1.71 -7.01
C SER A 112 -15.51 2.06 -8.50
N VAL A 113 -16.50 1.59 -9.26
CA VAL A 113 -16.66 1.96 -10.68
C VAL A 113 -16.99 3.45 -10.81
N VAL A 114 -17.95 3.95 -10.04
CA VAL A 114 -18.36 5.36 -10.08
C VAL A 114 -17.18 6.26 -9.67
N ALA A 115 -16.49 5.94 -8.59
CA ALA A 115 -15.32 6.70 -8.14
C ALA A 115 -14.20 6.72 -9.18
N GLY A 116 -13.93 5.58 -9.83
CA GLY A 116 -12.97 5.49 -10.93
C GLY A 116 -13.35 6.36 -12.11
N LEU A 117 -14.62 6.36 -12.52
CA LEU A 117 -15.13 7.19 -13.62
C LEU A 117 -15.09 8.69 -13.28
N VAL A 118 -15.44 9.07 -12.04
CA VAL A 118 -15.36 10.45 -11.57
C VAL A 118 -13.91 10.94 -11.57
N LEU A 119 -12.98 10.14 -11.05
CA LEU A 119 -11.55 10.47 -11.09
C LEU A 119 -11.01 10.57 -12.52
N MET A 120 -11.35 9.62 -13.39
CA MET A 120 -10.96 9.68 -14.80
C MET A 120 -11.45 10.98 -15.45
N THR A 121 -12.71 11.33 -15.24
CA THR A 121 -13.28 12.56 -15.77
C THR A 121 -12.54 13.79 -15.24
N ALA A 122 -12.27 13.86 -13.94
CA ALA A 122 -11.51 14.96 -13.33
C ALA A 122 -10.08 15.04 -13.88
N TYR A 123 -9.40 13.91 -14.06
CA TYR A 123 -8.04 13.85 -14.60
C TYR A 123 -7.96 14.28 -16.06
N LEU A 124 -8.97 13.93 -16.87
CA LEU A 124 -9.04 14.31 -18.27
C LEU A 124 -9.49 15.77 -18.48
N LEU A 125 -10.27 16.34 -17.55
CA LEU A 125 -10.71 17.74 -17.63
C LEU A 125 -9.66 18.75 -17.17
N PHE A 126 -8.81 18.36 -16.20
CA PHE A 126 -7.85 19.26 -15.55
C PHE A 126 -6.40 18.76 -15.58
N PRO A 127 -5.90 18.16 -16.68
CA PRO A 127 -4.58 17.53 -16.70
C PRO A 127 -3.46 18.54 -16.41
N ASP A 128 -3.48 19.70 -17.07
CA ASP A 128 -2.42 20.71 -16.95
C ASP A 128 -2.35 21.32 -15.55
N THR A 129 -3.49 21.55 -14.92
CA THR A 129 -3.58 22.07 -13.56
C THR A 129 -3.01 21.09 -12.56
N LEU A 130 -3.42 19.81 -12.67
CA LEU A 130 -2.98 18.74 -11.77
C LEU A 130 -1.48 18.49 -11.91
N LEU A 131 -0.97 18.35 -13.14
CA LEU A 131 0.46 18.14 -13.38
C LEU A 131 1.29 19.35 -12.92
N THR A 132 0.77 20.58 -13.07
CA THR A 132 1.46 21.79 -12.60
C THR A 132 1.58 21.81 -11.07
N TRP A 133 0.54 21.41 -10.34
CA TRP A 133 0.57 21.34 -8.86
C TRP A 133 1.66 20.40 -8.34
N PHE A 134 1.95 19.32 -9.07
CA PHE A 134 2.96 18.35 -8.69
C PHE A 134 4.33 18.57 -9.37
N GLY A 135 4.57 19.79 -9.87
CA GLY A 135 5.89 20.20 -10.35
C GLY A 135 6.19 19.83 -11.81
N GLY A 136 5.18 19.54 -12.63
CA GLY A 136 5.39 19.17 -14.04
C GLY A 136 6.07 20.25 -14.89
N ARG A 137 5.98 21.53 -14.52
CA ARG A 137 6.57 22.66 -15.27
C ARG A 137 8.05 22.93 -14.92
N VAL A 138 8.81 21.95 -14.48
CA VAL A 138 10.26 22.11 -14.28
C VAL A 138 10.97 22.38 -15.63
N ASN A 139 10.59 21.65 -16.66
CA ASN A 139 11.01 21.89 -18.05
C ASN A 139 9.92 21.44 -19.03
N ALA A 140 9.98 21.96 -20.28
CA ALA A 140 8.97 21.66 -21.30
C ALA A 140 8.91 20.17 -21.67
N GLY A 141 10.06 19.51 -21.78
CA GLY A 141 10.13 18.08 -22.14
C GLY A 141 9.51 17.17 -21.07
N THR A 142 9.76 17.43 -19.78
CA THR A 142 9.13 16.69 -18.68
C THR A 142 7.62 16.89 -18.67
N PHE A 143 7.15 18.09 -18.92
CA PHE A 143 5.71 18.38 -18.95
C PHE A 143 5.00 17.65 -20.09
N GLU A 144 5.57 17.69 -21.31
CA GLU A 144 5.03 16.98 -22.48
C GLU A 144 4.95 15.46 -22.23
N LYS A 145 6.03 14.88 -21.73
CA LYS A 145 6.07 13.45 -21.42
C LYS A 145 5.14 13.07 -20.26
N ALA A 146 4.97 13.95 -19.27
CA ALA A 146 4.01 13.74 -18.19
C ALA A 146 2.57 13.80 -18.71
N GLN A 147 2.23 14.71 -19.63
CA GLN A 147 0.91 14.78 -20.26
C GLN A 147 0.61 13.51 -21.08
N GLU A 148 1.57 13.06 -21.90
CA GLU A 148 1.45 11.85 -22.70
C GLU A 148 1.19 10.60 -21.80
N TYR A 149 1.99 10.42 -20.75
CA TYR A 149 1.84 9.34 -19.79
C TYR A 149 0.53 9.43 -19.02
N PHE A 150 0.21 10.62 -18.50
CA PHE A 150 -0.97 10.85 -17.67
C PHE A 150 -2.28 10.63 -18.41
N PHE A 151 -2.36 10.99 -19.69
CA PHE A 151 -3.55 10.74 -20.51
C PHE A 151 -3.96 9.26 -20.51
N TRP A 152 -3.01 8.37 -20.80
CA TRP A 152 -3.28 6.94 -20.83
C TRP A 152 -3.56 6.36 -19.44
N ILE A 153 -2.81 6.81 -18.43
CA ILE A 153 -3.06 6.42 -17.03
C ILE A 153 -4.46 6.86 -16.61
N ALA A 154 -4.89 8.08 -16.93
CA ALA A 154 -6.23 8.57 -16.59
C ALA A 154 -7.34 7.69 -17.17
N LEU A 155 -7.20 7.24 -18.43
CA LEU A 155 -8.13 6.28 -19.04
C LEU A 155 -8.17 4.94 -18.30
N GLY A 156 -7.06 4.50 -17.72
CA GLY A 156 -6.95 3.28 -16.95
C GLY A 156 -7.47 3.38 -15.50
N VAL A 157 -7.66 4.59 -14.95
CA VAL A 157 -8.06 4.80 -13.55
C VAL A 157 -9.29 4.01 -13.12
N PRO A 158 -10.39 3.89 -13.91
CA PRO A 158 -11.54 3.09 -13.50
C PRO A 158 -11.20 1.61 -13.30
N LEU A 159 -10.38 1.04 -14.18
CA LEU A 159 -9.93 -0.34 -14.10
C LEU A 159 -8.99 -0.54 -12.89
N TYR A 160 -8.12 0.43 -12.66
CA TYR A 160 -7.20 0.43 -11.52
C TYR A 160 -7.94 0.48 -10.19
N VAL A 161 -8.82 1.48 -9.99
CA VAL A 161 -9.59 1.64 -8.75
C VAL A 161 -10.45 0.40 -8.49
N PHE A 162 -11.12 -0.12 -9.51
CA PHE A 162 -11.93 -1.32 -9.40
C PHE A 162 -11.07 -2.55 -9.04
N GLY A 163 -9.99 -2.83 -9.76
CA GLY A 163 -9.14 -3.99 -9.52
C GLY A 163 -8.50 -3.97 -8.13
N GLN A 164 -8.02 -2.81 -7.69
CA GLN A 164 -7.42 -2.64 -6.36
C GLN A 164 -8.48 -2.76 -5.24
N ALA A 165 -9.68 -2.24 -5.43
CA ALA A 165 -10.77 -2.38 -4.45
C ALA A 165 -11.28 -3.83 -4.35
N MET A 166 -11.31 -4.58 -5.46
CA MET A 166 -11.81 -5.96 -5.46
C MET A 166 -10.82 -6.96 -4.88
N ASN A 167 -9.53 -6.69 -4.88
CA ASN A 167 -8.53 -7.62 -4.32
C ASN A 167 -8.80 -7.98 -2.84
N PRO A 168 -9.00 -7.03 -1.90
CA PRO A 168 -9.41 -7.33 -0.53
C PRO A 168 -10.77 -8.02 -0.42
N VAL A 169 -11.73 -7.65 -1.27
CA VAL A 169 -13.07 -8.27 -1.31
C VAL A 169 -12.99 -9.76 -1.67
N ILE A 170 -12.19 -10.11 -2.67
CA ILE A 170 -11.93 -11.51 -3.06
C ILE A 170 -11.31 -12.30 -1.91
N ARG A 171 -10.42 -11.67 -1.13
CA ARG A 171 -9.84 -12.28 0.07
C ARG A 171 -10.90 -12.55 1.15
N SER A 172 -11.83 -11.61 1.37
CA SER A 172 -12.90 -11.80 2.35
C SER A 172 -13.89 -12.91 1.95
N ASP A 173 -14.04 -13.18 0.66
CA ASP A 173 -14.82 -14.30 0.13
C ASP A 173 -14.11 -15.66 0.25
N GLY A 174 -12.93 -15.71 0.88
CA GLY A 174 -12.19 -16.96 1.16
C GLY A 174 -11.23 -17.41 0.05
N SER A 175 -10.90 -16.56 -0.91
CA SER A 175 -10.03 -16.87 -2.05
C SER A 175 -8.76 -15.98 -2.15
N PRO A 176 -7.91 -15.94 -1.11
CA PRO A 176 -6.70 -15.12 -1.12
C PRO A 176 -5.70 -15.50 -2.22
N THR A 177 -5.61 -16.79 -2.55
CA THR A 177 -4.76 -17.26 -3.66
C THR A 177 -5.23 -16.74 -5.02
N PHE A 178 -6.55 -16.64 -5.24
CA PHE A 178 -7.05 -16.07 -6.50
C PHE A 178 -6.73 -14.57 -6.58
N ALA A 179 -6.92 -13.83 -5.49
CA ALA A 179 -6.55 -12.42 -5.43
C ALA A 179 -5.05 -12.21 -5.77
N MET A 180 -4.17 -13.07 -5.25
CA MET A 180 -2.75 -13.09 -5.58
C MET A 180 -2.53 -13.36 -7.08
N VAL A 181 -3.14 -14.43 -7.62
CA VAL A 181 -2.96 -14.78 -9.04
C VAL A 181 -3.42 -13.66 -9.97
N ALA A 182 -4.54 -13.00 -9.67
CA ALA A 182 -5.04 -11.86 -10.45
C ALA A 182 -4.03 -10.70 -10.46
N THR A 183 -3.45 -10.37 -9.31
CA THR A 183 -2.41 -9.32 -9.21
C THR A 183 -1.14 -9.72 -9.95
N LEU A 184 -0.67 -10.97 -9.78
CA LEU A 184 0.53 -11.47 -10.46
C LEU A 184 0.35 -11.52 -11.98
N ALA A 185 -0.83 -11.91 -12.47
CA ALA A 185 -1.13 -11.93 -13.90
C ALA A 185 -1.07 -10.51 -14.49
N GLY A 186 -1.63 -9.51 -13.81
CA GLY A 186 -1.54 -8.12 -14.22
C GLY A 186 -0.10 -7.60 -14.23
N ALA A 187 0.68 -7.90 -13.18
CA ALA A 187 2.08 -7.54 -13.10
C ALA A 187 2.93 -8.22 -14.20
N ALA A 188 2.68 -9.49 -14.48
CA ALA A 188 3.37 -10.22 -15.53
C ALA A 188 3.04 -9.66 -16.93
N ALA A 189 1.76 -9.31 -17.18
CA ALA A 189 1.35 -8.68 -18.42
C ALA A 189 2.05 -7.32 -18.62
N ASN A 190 2.09 -6.48 -17.59
CA ASN A 190 2.83 -5.22 -17.64
C ASN A 190 4.32 -5.46 -17.93
N LEU A 191 4.99 -6.33 -17.17
CA LEU A 191 6.43 -6.63 -17.32
C LEU A 191 6.81 -7.12 -18.73
N VAL A 192 5.90 -7.83 -19.41
CA VAL A 192 6.11 -8.29 -20.80
C VAL A 192 5.81 -7.19 -21.81
N LEU A 193 4.75 -6.41 -21.57
CA LEU A 193 4.32 -5.37 -22.49
C LEU A 193 5.22 -4.12 -22.46
N ASP A 194 5.80 -3.78 -21.31
CA ASP A 194 6.70 -2.63 -21.18
C ASP A 194 7.84 -2.66 -22.19
N PRO A 195 8.73 -3.69 -22.22
CA PRO A 195 9.81 -3.72 -23.18
C PRO A 195 9.30 -3.82 -24.62
N LEU A 196 8.19 -4.50 -24.86
CA LEU A 196 7.60 -4.62 -26.19
C LEU A 196 7.13 -3.25 -26.71
N LEU A 197 6.38 -2.51 -25.92
CA LEU A 197 5.80 -1.24 -26.35
C LEU A 197 6.82 -0.09 -26.34
N ILE A 198 7.75 -0.11 -25.38
CA ILE A 198 8.79 0.94 -25.28
C ILE A 198 9.90 0.74 -26.32
N PHE A 199 10.50 -0.45 -26.40
CA PHE A 199 11.72 -0.67 -27.20
C PHE A 199 11.46 -1.22 -28.60
N VAL A 200 10.41 -2.06 -28.79
CA VAL A 200 10.10 -2.67 -30.08
C VAL A 200 9.12 -1.82 -30.88
N CYS A 201 8.03 -1.37 -30.26
CA CYS A 201 7.02 -0.54 -30.93
C CYS A 201 7.36 0.94 -30.92
N HIS A 202 8.35 1.37 -30.14
CA HIS A 202 8.79 2.78 -30.00
C HIS A 202 7.67 3.76 -29.59
N PHE A 203 6.74 3.31 -28.75
CA PHE A 203 5.63 4.15 -28.25
C PHE A 203 6.04 5.08 -27.11
N GLY A 204 7.30 5.06 -26.67
CA GLY A 204 7.81 5.98 -25.64
C GLY A 204 7.00 5.93 -24.34
N MET A 205 6.65 7.10 -23.81
CA MET A 205 5.87 7.21 -22.57
C MET A 205 4.45 6.66 -22.68
N ALA A 206 3.82 6.79 -23.84
CA ALA A 206 2.52 6.16 -24.10
C ALA A 206 2.63 4.62 -24.00
N GLY A 207 3.72 4.02 -24.47
CA GLY A 207 3.97 2.58 -24.38
C GLY A 207 3.98 2.08 -22.93
N ALA A 208 4.73 2.74 -22.05
CA ALA A 208 4.77 2.43 -20.61
C ALA A 208 3.39 2.56 -19.96
N ALA A 209 2.67 3.63 -20.26
CA ALA A 209 1.33 3.84 -19.71
C ALA A 209 0.32 2.78 -20.21
N ILE A 210 0.33 2.45 -21.49
CA ILE A 210 -0.54 1.43 -22.10
C ILE A 210 -0.25 0.05 -21.50
N ALA A 211 1.03 -0.32 -21.31
CA ALA A 211 1.41 -1.58 -20.67
C ALA A 211 0.86 -1.66 -19.24
N THR A 212 0.98 -0.58 -18.46
CA THR A 212 0.43 -0.48 -17.12
C THR A 212 -1.09 -0.63 -17.12
N VAL A 213 -1.80 0.08 -18.00
CA VAL A 213 -3.26 -0.01 -18.12
C VAL A 213 -3.71 -1.39 -18.58
N ALA A 214 -2.97 -2.04 -19.48
CA ALA A 214 -3.28 -3.42 -19.91
C ALA A 214 -3.16 -4.42 -18.75
N GLY A 215 -2.13 -4.30 -17.90
CA GLY A 215 -2.00 -5.09 -16.68
C GLY A 215 -3.16 -4.86 -15.70
N GLN A 216 -3.57 -3.60 -15.52
CA GLN A 216 -4.74 -3.23 -14.70
C GLN A 216 -6.04 -3.78 -15.27
N ALA A 217 -6.20 -3.74 -16.60
CA ALA A 217 -7.37 -4.30 -17.29
C ALA A 217 -7.47 -5.82 -17.10
N LEU A 218 -6.35 -6.53 -17.17
CA LEU A 218 -6.30 -7.96 -16.89
C LEU A 218 -6.69 -8.28 -15.45
N THR A 219 -6.13 -7.55 -14.48
CA THR A 219 -6.49 -7.69 -13.05
C THR A 219 -7.98 -7.42 -12.81
N ALA A 220 -8.50 -6.34 -13.40
CA ALA A 220 -9.92 -5.99 -13.31
C ALA A 220 -10.82 -7.05 -13.96
N GLY A 221 -10.45 -7.54 -15.14
CA GLY A 221 -11.18 -8.60 -15.86
C GLY A 221 -11.24 -9.91 -15.06
N LEU A 222 -10.12 -10.34 -14.47
CA LEU A 222 -10.07 -11.50 -13.57
C LEU A 222 -10.92 -11.29 -12.32
N SER A 223 -10.94 -10.07 -11.77
CA SER A 223 -11.78 -9.72 -10.62
C SER A 223 -13.26 -9.77 -10.98
N ILE A 224 -13.67 -9.25 -12.14
CA ILE A 224 -15.05 -9.35 -12.65
C ILE A 224 -15.44 -10.82 -12.82
N TRP A 225 -14.58 -11.61 -13.45
CA TRP A 225 -14.83 -13.05 -13.61
C TRP A 225 -15.04 -13.74 -12.26
N TYR A 226 -14.22 -13.41 -11.23
CA TYR A 226 -14.37 -13.96 -9.89
C TYR A 226 -15.70 -13.56 -9.23
N LEU A 227 -16.14 -12.31 -9.39
CA LEU A 227 -17.40 -11.83 -8.82
C LEU A 227 -18.62 -12.65 -9.30
N THR A 228 -18.55 -13.23 -10.51
CA THR A 228 -19.60 -14.13 -11.02
C THR A 228 -19.57 -15.53 -10.37
N ARG A 229 -18.51 -15.85 -9.61
CA ARG A 229 -18.24 -17.18 -9.02
C ARG A 229 -17.85 -17.13 -7.56
N MET A 230 -18.32 -16.12 -6.83
CA MET A 230 -18.05 -15.96 -5.40
C MET A 230 -18.51 -17.17 -4.60
N LYS A 231 -17.80 -17.48 -3.51
CA LYS A 231 -17.99 -18.71 -2.73
C LYS A 231 -18.91 -18.52 -1.53
N GLN A 232 -18.78 -17.39 -0.84
CA GLN A 232 -19.51 -17.09 0.39
C GLN A 232 -20.51 -15.95 0.20
N ILE A 233 -20.25 -15.09 -0.75
CA ILE A 233 -21.03 -13.89 -1.04
C ILE A 233 -21.84 -14.12 -2.31
N HIS A 234 -23.15 -13.95 -2.22
CA HIS A 234 -24.06 -14.14 -3.34
C HIS A 234 -24.62 -12.78 -3.76
N LEU A 235 -24.11 -12.26 -4.88
CA LEU A 235 -24.55 -10.98 -5.41
C LEU A 235 -25.85 -11.13 -6.17
N GLN A 236 -26.87 -10.39 -5.73
CA GLN A 236 -28.17 -10.23 -6.41
C GLN A 236 -28.24 -8.83 -7.01
N LYS A 237 -29.19 -8.60 -7.93
CA LYS A 237 -29.37 -7.27 -8.57
C LYS A 237 -29.57 -6.14 -7.54
N ASP A 238 -30.26 -6.42 -6.43
CA ASP A 238 -30.47 -5.45 -5.33
C ASP A 238 -29.20 -5.16 -4.52
N SER A 239 -28.23 -6.08 -4.53
CA SER A 239 -26.96 -5.87 -3.82
C SER A 239 -26.13 -4.73 -4.41
N PHE A 240 -26.27 -4.45 -5.71
CA PHE A 240 -25.54 -3.38 -6.39
C PHE A 240 -26.08 -1.98 -6.11
N ARG A 241 -27.26 -1.87 -5.45
CA ARG A 241 -27.77 -0.57 -5.04
C ARG A 241 -26.96 -0.04 -3.84
N PRO A 242 -26.25 1.09 -3.98
CA PRO A 242 -25.41 1.60 -2.93
C PRO A 242 -26.25 2.08 -1.74
N ARG A 243 -26.03 1.50 -0.56
CA ARG A 243 -26.68 1.90 0.69
C ARG A 243 -25.73 2.74 1.50
N ALA A 244 -25.99 4.04 1.62
CA ALA A 244 -25.11 5.01 2.27
C ALA A 244 -24.70 4.59 3.69
N HIS A 245 -25.61 3.98 4.45
CA HIS A 245 -25.32 3.49 5.81
C HIS A 245 -24.25 2.37 5.83
N LEU A 246 -24.32 1.38 4.93
CA LEU A 246 -23.33 0.28 4.84
C LEU A 246 -22.01 0.79 4.30
N LEU A 247 -22.06 1.57 3.23
CA LEU A 247 -20.87 2.17 2.61
C LEU A 247 -20.16 3.12 3.56
N GLY A 248 -20.90 3.89 4.36
CA GLY A 248 -20.33 4.74 5.41
C GLY A 248 -19.57 3.95 6.47
N LYS A 249 -20.04 2.74 6.84
CA LYS A 249 -19.33 1.84 7.76
C LYS A 249 -18.04 1.30 7.09
N CYS A 250 -18.13 0.86 5.83
CA CYS A 250 -16.97 0.42 5.07
C CYS A 250 -15.92 1.56 4.94
N ALA A 251 -16.35 2.77 4.55
CA ALA A 251 -15.46 3.91 4.42
C ALA A 251 -14.78 4.29 5.75
N LYS A 252 -15.51 4.26 6.87
CA LYS A 252 -14.93 4.51 8.19
C LYS A 252 -13.83 3.50 8.55
N LEU A 253 -14.02 2.22 8.24
CA LEU A 253 -13.01 1.18 8.44
C LEU A 253 -11.84 1.36 7.48
N GLY A 254 -12.09 1.73 6.22
CA GLY A 254 -11.06 1.94 5.20
C GLY A 254 -10.30 3.25 5.33
N MET A 255 -10.73 4.19 6.20
CA MET A 255 -10.08 5.49 6.37
C MET A 255 -8.61 5.37 6.78
N THR A 256 -8.25 4.35 7.54
CA THR A 256 -6.86 4.06 7.91
C THR A 256 -5.99 3.81 6.68
N SER A 257 -6.46 2.97 5.74
CA SER A 257 -5.76 2.68 4.49
C SER A 257 -5.68 3.91 3.58
N PHE A 258 -6.75 4.70 3.50
CA PHE A 258 -6.77 5.97 2.75
C PHE A 258 -5.71 6.94 3.26
N LEU A 259 -5.72 7.22 4.56
CA LEU A 259 -4.79 8.16 5.17
C LEU A 259 -3.34 7.70 5.04
N ALA A 260 -3.08 6.40 5.16
CA ALA A 260 -1.75 5.85 4.98
C ALA A 260 -1.19 6.14 3.58
N GLN A 261 -2.02 6.06 2.53
CA GLN A 261 -1.59 6.35 1.15
C GLN A 261 -1.37 7.85 0.91
N ILE A 262 -2.31 8.70 1.34
CA ILE A 262 -2.18 10.16 1.16
C ILE A 262 -0.98 10.69 1.96
N SER A 263 -0.79 10.23 3.18
CA SER A 263 0.32 10.66 4.04
C SER A 263 1.68 10.23 3.49
N LEU A 264 1.75 9.11 2.76
CA LEU A 264 2.98 8.70 2.09
C LEU A 264 3.49 9.79 1.12
N VAL A 265 2.60 10.35 0.31
CA VAL A 265 2.96 11.43 -0.63
C VAL A 265 3.41 12.67 0.13
N ALA A 266 2.69 13.06 1.18
CA ALA A 266 3.05 14.21 2.01
C ALA A 266 4.41 14.01 2.70
N ALA A 267 4.67 12.83 3.25
CA ALA A 267 5.94 12.49 3.88
C ALA A 267 7.10 12.50 2.88
N MET A 268 6.91 11.93 1.68
CA MET A 268 7.93 11.97 0.62
C MET A 268 8.24 13.41 0.19
N ALA A 269 7.22 14.24 -0.02
CA ALA A 269 7.40 15.64 -0.40
C ALA A 269 8.15 16.42 0.69
N ALA A 270 7.77 16.25 1.96
CA ALA A 270 8.43 16.89 3.09
C ALA A 270 9.89 16.44 3.21
N THR A 271 10.15 15.13 3.12
CA THR A 271 11.50 14.57 3.20
C THR A 271 12.39 15.05 2.07
N ASN A 272 11.92 15.02 0.82
CA ASN A 272 12.68 15.49 -0.34
C ASN A 272 12.99 16.99 -0.24
N THR A 273 12.04 17.79 0.27
CA THR A 273 12.24 19.23 0.48
C THR A 273 13.30 19.47 1.53
N MET A 274 13.21 18.79 2.69
CA MET A 274 14.18 18.95 3.77
C MET A 274 15.58 18.42 3.39
N LEU A 275 15.66 17.29 2.68
CA LEU A 275 16.93 16.80 2.14
C LEU A 275 17.61 17.86 1.27
N ARG A 276 16.87 18.48 0.34
CA ARG A 276 17.42 19.52 -0.53
C ARG A 276 17.89 20.75 0.23
N ILE A 277 17.11 21.22 1.20
CA ILE A 277 17.45 22.40 2.01
C ILE A 277 18.68 22.11 2.87
N CYS A 278 18.70 20.99 3.59
CA CYS A 278 19.79 20.65 4.49
C CYS A 278 21.09 20.28 3.75
N SER A 279 20.99 19.61 2.59
CA SER A 279 22.16 19.30 1.75
C SER A 279 22.85 20.56 1.24
N ALA A 280 22.08 21.59 0.89
CA ALA A 280 22.65 22.87 0.46
C ALA A 280 23.39 23.62 1.57
N GLN A 281 23.17 23.27 2.83
CA GLN A 281 23.82 23.86 4.01
C GLN A 281 24.94 22.97 4.60
N ASP A 282 25.08 21.73 4.10
CA ASP A 282 26.11 20.79 4.58
C ASP A 282 27.48 21.10 3.98
N ALA A 283 28.53 20.90 4.79
CA ALA A 283 29.90 21.23 4.38
C ALA A 283 30.43 20.41 3.19
N VAL A 284 29.94 19.18 3.01
CA VAL A 284 30.34 18.26 1.93
C VAL A 284 29.33 18.35 0.77
N PHE A 285 28.04 18.23 1.08
CA PHE A 285 26.99 18.10 0.06
C PHE A 285 26.51 19.43 -0.53
N SER A 286 27.01 20.58 -0.05
CA SER A 286 26.84 21.88 -0.71
C SER A 286 27.69 22.04 -1.96
N GLN A 287 28.75 21.20 -2.12
CA GLN A 287 29.60 21.20 -3.29
C GLN A 287 28.84 20.59 -4.50
N GLU A 288 28.98 21.20 -5.68
CA GLU A 288 28.25 20.80 -6.90
C GLU A 288 28.45 19.32 -7.24
N GLU A 289 29.68 18.82 -7.05
CA GLU A 289 30.06 17.42 -7.32
C GLU A 289 29.30 16.40 -6.42
N PHE A 290 28.97 16.75 -5.17
CA PHE A 290 28.36 15.84 -4.18
C PHE A 290 26.90 16.17 -3.87
N SER A 291 26.34 17.22 -4.47
CA SER A 291 25.01 17.74 -4.16
C SER A 291 23.86 16.75 -4.43
N ALA A 292 24.02 15.85 -5.38
CA ALA A 292 23.04 14.84 -5.75
C ALA A 292 23.05 13.61 -4.80
N ILE A 293 24.11 13.41 -4.02
CA ILE A 293 24.32 12.19 -3.20
C ILE A 293 23.18 11.97 -2.19
N PRO A 294 22.78 12.95 -1.36
CA PRO A 294 21.77 12.71 -0.35
C PRO A 294 20.44 12.26 -0.93
N MET A 295 20.00 12.85 -2.06
CA MET A 295 18.77 12.48 -2.73
C MET A 295 18.85 11.09 -3.34
N ALA A 296 19.96 10.74 -4.00
CA ALA A 296 20.19 9.44 -4.61
C ALA A 296 20.19 8.32 -3.57
N VAL A 297 20.95 8.49 -2.49
CA VAL A 297 21.02 7.54 -1.37
C VAL A 297 19.66 7.35 -0.74
N PHE A 298 18.96 8.45 -0.43
CA PHE A 298 17.64 8.37 0.19
C PHE A 298 16.61 7.67 -0.69
N GLY A 299 16.70 7.85 -2.00
CA GLY A 299 15.90 7.11 -2.98
C GLY A 299 16.05 5.59 -2.86
N ILE A 300 17.27 5.09 -2.68
CA ILE A 300 17.54 3.65 -2.48
C ILE A 300 17.01 3.19 -1.12
N VAL A 301 17.28 3.94 -0.05
CA VAL A 301 16.79 3.61 1.31
C VAL A 301 15.27 3.51 1.34
N MET A 302 14.56 4.43 0.66
CA MET A 302 13.11 4.40 0.56
C MET A 302 12.57 3.21 -0.25
N LYS A 303 13.27 2.77 -1.30
CA LYS A 303 12.89 1.55 -2.05
C LYS A 303 13.01 0.29 -1.17
N VAL A 304 14.08 0.17 -0.40
CA VAL A 304 14.25 -0.93 0.55
C VAL A 304 13.15 -0.89 1.62
N PHE A 305 12.91 0.28 2.21
CA PHE A 305 11.81 0.48 3.15
C PHE A 305 10.45 0.06 2.57
N GLN A 306 10.15 0.46 1.32
CA GLN A 306 8.90 0.12 0.64
C GLN A 306 8.71 -1.39 0.48
N ILE A 307 9.76 -2.15 0.16
CA ILE A 307 9.70 -3.62 0.06
C ILE A 307 9.34 -4.21 1.43
N VAL A 308 10.03 -3.80 2.50
CA VAL A 308 9.81 -4.32 3.85
C VAL A 308 8.40 -3.99 4.35
N ILE A 309 7.96 -2.75 4.17
CA ILE A 309 6.60 -2.33 4.56
C ILE A 309 5.53 -3.04 3.73
N SER A 310 5.80 -3.37 2.46
CA SER A 310 4.88 -4.19 1.65
C SER A 310 4.72 -5.60 2.22
N CYS A 311 5.79 -6.20 2.76
CA CYS A 311 5.70 -7.46 3.49
C CYS A 311 4.81 -7.33 4.73
N ALA A 312 5.05 -6.30 5.56
CA ALA A 312 4.29 -6.04 6.77
C ALA A 312 2.81 -5.81 6.48
N ILE A 313 2.49 -4.89 5.57
CA ILE A 313 1.10 -4.64 5.15
C ILE A 313 0.46 -5.92 4.63
N GLY A 314 1.19 -6.72 3.85
CA GLY A 314 0.69 -7.98 3.29
C GLY A 314 0.33 -9.01 4.36
N LEU A 315 1.17 -9.16 5.39
CA LEU A 315 0.90 -10.02 6.54
C LEU A 315 -0.36 -9.58 7.29
N ALA A 316 -0.45 -8.31 7.63
CA ALA A 316 -1.56 -7.76 8.39
C ALA A 316 -2.87 -7.76 7.58
N ALA A 317 -2.85 -7.27 6.33
CA ALA A 317 -4.02 -7.21 5.46
C ALA A 317 -4.55 -8.61 5.09
N GLY A 318 -3.66 -9.60 4.96
CA GLY A 318 -4.05 -10.99 4.80
C GLY A 318 -4.78 -11.54 6.03
N CYS A 319 -4.50 -11.04 7.22
CA CYS A 319 -5.18 -11.45 8.45
C CYS A 319 -6.56 -10.81 8.64
N ILE A 320 -6.94 -9.75 7.89
CA ILE A 320 -8.24 -9.05 8.04
C ILE A 320 -9.42 -10.03 8.00
N PRO A 321 -9.55 -10.94 6.99
CA PRO A 321 -10.68 -11.86 6.95
C PRO A 321 -10.77 -12.79 8.14
N VAL A 322 -9.63 -13.25 8.65
CA VAL A 322 -9.56 -14.19 9.78
C VAL A 322 -9.89 -13.47 11.09
N ALA A 323 -9.32 -12.28 11.32
CA ALA A 323 -9.55 -11.48 12.52
C ALA A 323 -10.99 -10.98 12.57
N GLY A 324 -11.49 -10.38 11.48
CA GLY A 324 -12.85 -9.85 11.40
C GLY A 324 -13.91 -10.92 11.59
N TYR A 325 -13.76 -12.09 10.93
CA TYR A 325 -14.68 -13.19 11.10
C TYR A 325 -14.76 -13.68 12.57
N ASN A 326 -13.59 -13.93 13.20
CA ASN A 326 -13.57 -14.42 14.58
C ASN A 326 -14.07 -13.35 15.58
N MET A 327 -13.82 -12.07 15.30
CA MET A 327 -14.36 -10.97 16.10
C MET A 327 -15.89 -10.88 15.97
N GLY A 328 -16.42 -10.93 14.74
CA GLY A 328 -17.86 -10.94 14.50
C GLY A 328 -18.57 -12.15 15.10
N ALA A 329 -17.88 -13.30 15.18
CA ALA A 329 -18.39 -14.53 15.79
C ALA A 329 -18.21 -14.60 17.31
N GLY A 330 -17.73 -13.53 17.97
CA GLY A 330 -17.49 -13.48 19.42
C GLY A 330 -16.37 -14.40 19.93
N ARG A 331 -15.48 -14.84 19.04
CA ARG A 331 -14.37 -15.78 19.40
C ARG A 331 -13.12 -15.02 19.80
N HIS A 332 -13.18 -14.29 20.90
CA HIS A 332 -12.14 -13.39 21.36
C HIS A 332 -10.80 -14.07 21.64
N ASP A 333 -10.82 -15.31 22.13
CA ASP A 333 -9.57 -16.08 22.35
C ASP A 333 -8.81 -16.34 21.06
N ARG A 334 -9.53 -16.58 19.95
CA ARG A 334 -8.89 -16.74 18.63
C ARG A 334 -8.34 -15.43 18.08
N VAL A 335 -9.06 -14.31 18.33
CA VAL A 335 -8.61 -12.97 17.97
C VAL A 335 -7.31 -12.63 18.68
N LYS A 336 -7.20 -12.87 19.99
CA LYS A 336 -5.97 -12.68 20.77
C LYS A 336 -4.83 -13.55 20.27
N GLY A 337 -5.09 -14.83 20.02
CA GLY A 337 -4.10 -15.75 19.50
C GLY A 337 -3.60 -15.37 18.09
N LEU A 338 -4.46 -14.78 17.26
CA LEU A 338 -4.07 -14.27 15.95
C LEU A 338 -3.24 -12.99 16.07
N LEU A 339 -3.65 -12.05 16.95
CA LEU A 339 -2.89 -10.82 17.22
C LEU A 339 -1.45 -11.13 17.65
N THR A 340 -1.28 -12.01 18.64
CA THR A 340 0.05 -12.38 19.11
C THR A 340 0.92 -12.97 18.00
N ARG A 341 0.35 -13.85 17.16
CA ARG A 341 1.08 -14.44 16.03
C ARG A 341 1.40 -13.42 14.94
N LEU A 342 0.48 -12.49 14.68
CA LEU A 342 0.71 -11.41 13.71
C LEU A 342 1.86 -10.51 14.17
N LEU A 343 1.82 -10.02 15.40
CA LEU A 343 2.88 -9.16 15.94
C LEU A 343 4.24 -9.87 15.99
N ALA A 344 4.27 -11.18 16.32
CA ALA A 344 5.48 -11.97 16.25
C ALA A 344 6.02 -12.10 14.82
N ALA A 345 5.14 -12.31 13.82
CA ALA A 345 5.53 -12.39 12.42
C ALA A 345 6.04 -11.04 11.89
N GLU A 346 5.38 -9.92 12.26
CA GLU A 346 5.83 -8.57 11.93
C GLU A 346 7.22 -8.28 12.54
N ALA A 347 7.42 -8.67 13.80
CA ALA A 347 8.72 -8.53 14.45
C ALA A 347 9.81 -9.35 13.74
N VAL A 348 9.50 -10.56 13.28
CA VAL A 348 10.44 -11.42 12.53
C VAL A 348 10.79 -10.78 11.19
N VAL A 349 9.79 -10.29 10.43
CA VAL A 349 10.04 -9.60 9.16
C VAL A 349 10.91 -8.36 9.38
N GLY A 350 10.56 -7.54 10.36
CA GLY A 350 11.33 -6.35 10.71
C GLY A 350 12.76 -6.68 11.15
N LEU A 351 12.94 -7.76 11.94
CA LEU A 351 14.27 -8.19 12.40
C LEU A 351 15.14 -8.70 11.25
N ILE A 352 14.57 -9.49 10.34
CA ILE A 352 15.29 -9.92 9.13
C ILE A 352 15.73 -8.71 8.31
N ALA A 353 14.83 -7.75 8.09
CA ALA A 353 15.15 -6.53 7.37
C ALA A 353 16.24 -5.72 8.09
N LEU A 354 16.14 -5.56 9.41
CA LEU A 354 17.16 -4.86 10.23
C LEU A 354 18.52 -5.54 10.09
N LEU A 355 18.58 -6.86 10.21
CA LEU A 355 19.85 -7.60 10.07
C LEU A 355 20.46 -7.42 8.67
N VAL A 356 19.63 -7.41 7.62
CA VAL A 356 20.11 -7.18 6.24
C VAL A 356 20.71 -5.78 6.10
N VAL A 357 20.02 -4.73 6.55
CA VAL A 357 20.52 -3.35 6.39
C VAL A 357 21.67 -3.00 7.32
N GLU A 358 21.83 -3.66 8.46
CA GLU A 358 22.95 -3.47 9.39
C GLU A 358 24.21 -4.22 8.95
N LEU A 359 24.04 -5.48 8.51
CA LEU A 359 25.18 -6.35 8.21
C LEU A 359 25.62 -6.27 6.74
N LEU A 360 24.70 -5.97 5.82
CA LEU A 360 24.92 -6.05 4.38
C LEU A 360 24.56 -4.73 3.63
N PRO A 361 24.83 -3.52 4.18
CA PRO A 361 24.41 -2.28 3.54
C PRO A 361 25.07 -2.09 2.16
N ASP A 362 26.32 -2.51 1.99
CA ASP A 362 27.06 -2.37 0.73
C ASP A 362 26.49 -3.27 -0.37
N GLN A 363 26.11 -4.51 0.00
CA GLN A 363 25.47 -5.44 -0.93
C GLN A 363 24.09 -4.94 -1.38
N VAL A 364 23.36 -4.32 -0.45
CA VAL A 364 22.07 -3.69 -0.78
C VAL A 364 22.28 -2.53 -1.76
N MET A 365 23.28 -1.66 -1.53
CA MET A 365 23.61 -0.59 -2.47
C MET A 365 23.98 -1.11 -3.85
N LEU A 366 24.80 -2.18 -3.92
CA LEU A 366 25.18 -2.80 -5.18
C LEU A 366 23.98 -3.33 -5.99
N LEU A 367 22.98 -3.91 -5.31
CA LEU A 367 21.75 -4.37 -5.96
C LEU A 367 20.97 -3.23 -6.66
N PHE A 368 21.10 -1.99 -6.15
CA PHE A 368 20.47 -0.81 -6.74
C PHE A 368 21.40 -0.02 -7.69
N GLY A 369 22.50 -0.61 -8.11
CA GLY A 369 23.38 -0.06 -9.14
C GLY A 369 24.40 0.97 -8.64
N ALA A 370 24.58 1.14 -7.34
CA ALA A 370 25.59 2.03 -6.77
C ALA A 370 26.98 1.35 -6.81
N GLN A 371 27.58 1.30 -7.99
CA GLN A 371 28.91 0.76 -8.22
C GLN A 371 29.90 1.91 -8.46
N ASN A 372 31.11 1.81 -7.90
CA ASN A 372 32.20 2.79 -8.07
C ASN A 372 31.86 4.22 -7.63
N GLU A 373 31.00 4.36 -6.63
CA GLU A 373 30.61 5.65 -6.05
C GLU A 373 31.72 6.24 -5.16
N SER A 374 31.63 7.54 -4.92
CA SER A 374 32.58 8.25 -4.04
C SER A 374 32.55 7.72 -2.61
N ILE A 375 33.65 7.96 -1.87
CA ILE A 375 33.70 7.61 -0.43
C ILE A 375 32.60 8.31 0.36
N HIS A 376 32.26 9.55 0.01
CA HIS A 376 31.20 10.32 0.64
C HIS A 376 29.81 9.67 0.42
N TYR A 377 29.56 9.14 -0.76
CA TYR A 377 28.36 8.37 -1.07
C TYR A 377 28.23 7.13 -0.16
N THR A 378 29.29 6.31 -0.13
CA THR A 378 29.29 5.06 0.65
C THR A 378 29.12 5.31 2.15
N LEU A 379 29.81 6.31 2.71
CA LEU A 379 29.70 6.63 4.14
C LEU A 379 28.30 7.16 4.49
N PHE A 380 27.76 8.05 3.67
CA PHE A 380 26.43 8.60 3.89
C PHE A 380 25.36 7.52 3.74
N ALA A 381 25.47 6.65 2.73
CA ALA A 381 24.54 5.55 2.51
C ALA A 381 24.52 4.55 3.67
N ARG A 382 25.69 4.11 4.15
CA ARG A 382 25.78 3.24 5.34
C ARG A 382 25.13 3.87 6.55
N ARG A 383 25.33 5.18 6.75
CA ARG A 383 24.71 5.92 7.85
C ARG A 383 23.19 5.97 7.70
N CYS A 384 22.70 6.30 6.50
CA CYS A 384 21.26 6.31 6.21
C CYS A 384 20.63 4.94 6.45
N PHE A 385 21.21 3.87 5.93
CA PHE A 385 20.66 2.52 6.13
C PHE A 385 20.58 2.16 7.61
N ARG A 386 21.65 2.34 8.35
CA ARG A 386 21.72 1.95 9.77
C ARG A 386 20.85 2.82 10.67
N VAL A 387 20.84 4.12 10.46
CA VAL A 387 20.11 5.03 11.36
C VAL A 387 18.63 5.14 10.95
N TYR A 388 18.35 5.45 9.69
CA TYR A 388 16.96 5.67 9.25
C TYR A 388 16.10 4.42 9.36
N LEU A 389 16.66 3.23 9.11
CA LEU A 389 15.97 1.95 9.21
C LEU A 389 16.17 1.23 10.56
N SER A 390 16.84 1.86 11.53
CA SER A 390 17.12 1.23 12.84
C SER A 390 15.88 0.72 13.57
N MET A 391 14.76 1.42 13.44
CA MET A 391 13.49 1.07 14.09
C MET A 391 12.47 0.39 13.15
N ILE A 392 12.96 -0.23 12.07
CA ILE A 392 12.08 -0.89 11.07
C ILE A 392 11.23 -2.01 11.67
N VAL A 393 11.71 -2.66 12.74
CA VAL A 393 10.94 -3.64 13.51
C VAL A 393 9.68 -2.99 14.09
N LEU A 394 9.82 -1.81 14.69
CA LEU A 394 8.68 -1.06 15.24
C LEU A 394 7.76 -0.55 14.13
N ALA A 395 8.31 -0.14 12.98
CA ALA A 395 7.52 0.25 11.82
C ALA A 395 6.59 -0.88 11.35
N CYS A 396 7.11 -2.12 11.25
CA CYS A 396 6.31 -3.30 10.90
C CYS A 396 5.22 -3.56 11.95
N ILE A 397 5.57 -3.60 13.24
CA ILE A 397 4.62 -3.83 14.34
C ILE A 397 3.53 -2.75 14.36
N ASN A 398 3.89 -1.48 14.16
CA ASN A 398 2.93 -0.37 14.10
C ASN A 398 1.93 -0.56 12.94
N LYS A 399 2.42 -0.89 11.74
CA LYS A 399 1.55 -1.16 10.56
C LYS A 399 0.63 -2.35 10.82
N GLY A 400 1.16 -3.45 11.34
CA GLY A 400 0.38 -4.62 11.73
C GLY A 400 -0.71 -4.27 12.74
N THR A 401 -0.40 -3.42 13.74
CA THR A 401 -1.36 -2.97 14.75
C THR A 401 -2.51 -2.16 14.14
N PHE A 402 -2.22 -1.20 13.25
CA PHE A 402 -3.27 -0.35 12.66
C PHE A 402 -4.26 -1.19 11.84
N ILE A 403 -3.75 -2.06 10.97
CA ILE A 403 -4.57 -2.91 10.11
C ILE A 403 -5.34 -3.94 10.93
N PHE A 404 -4.74 -4.46 12.00
CA PHE A 404 -5.44 -5.37 12.89
C PHE A 404 -6.61 -4.70 13.63
N LEU A 405 -6.42 -3.49 14.18
CA LEU A 405 -7.50 -2.71 14.80
C LEU A 405 -8.64 -2.40 13.81
N GLN A 406 -8.29 -2.11 12.56
CA GLN A 406 -9.26 -1.95 11.46
C GLN A 406 -10.10 -3.21 11.28
N SER A 407 -9.47 -4.38 11.30
CA SER A 407 -10.15 -5.69 11.14
C SER A 407 -11.09 -6.04 12.31
N LEU A 408 -10.84 -5.49 13.50
CA LEU A 408 -11.71 -5.65 14.68
C LEU A 408 -12.91 -4.69 14.71
N GLY A 409 -13.05 -3.84 13.69
CA GLY A 409 -14.09 -2.81 13.70
C GLY A 409 -13.74 -1.56 14.52
N LYS A 410 -12.54 -1.47 15.13
CA LYS A 410 -12.07 -0.32 15.94
C LYS A 410 -11.53 0.79 15.02
N ALA A 411 -12.35 1.28 14.09
CA ALA A 411 -11.98 2.26 13.07
C ALA A 411 -11.32 3.52 13.66
N ALA A 412 -11.89 4.11 14.71
CA ALA A 412 -11.36 5.34 15.29
C ALA A 412 -9.95 5.16 15.86
N ALA A 413 -9.69 4.07 16.60
CA ALA A 413 -8.37 3.79 17.16
C ALA A 413 -7.34 3.53 16.06
N SER A 414 -7.70 2.75 15.04
CA SER A 414 -6.85 2.48 13.88
C SER A 414 -6.49 3.76 13.13
N THR A 415 -7.50 4.59 12.82
CA THR A 415 -7.32 5.86 12.09
C THR A 415 -6.48 6.86 12.88
N LEU A 416 -6.75 7.03 14.17
CA LEU A 416 -5.98 7.96 15.03
C LEU A 416 -4.51 7.56 15.16
N LEU A 417 -4.21 6.26 15.33
CA LEU A 417 -2.83 5.78 15.37
C LEU A 417 -2.12 5.97 14.02
N SER A 418 -2.82 5.69 12.91
CA SER A 418 -2.27 5.92 11.57
C SER A 418 -1.99 7.40 11.33
N MET A 419 -2.92 8.30 11.68
CA MET A 419 -2.71 9.75 11.58
C MET A 419 -1.55 10.22 12.45
N ALA A 420 -1.46 9.75 13.69
CA ALA A 420 -0.36 10.11 14.59
C ALA A 420 0.99 9.72 13.97
N ARG A 421 1.11 8.51 13.46
CA ARG A 421 2.35 8.02 12.86
C ARG A 421 2.71 8.71 11.56
N GLU A 422 1.73 8.83 10.64
CA GLU A 422 2.03 9.26 9.27
C GLU A 422 2.12 10.79 9.17
N ILE A 423 1.22 11.53 9.83
CA ILE A 423 1.13 12.99 9.71
C ILE A 423 1.85 13.65 10.87
N VAL A 424 1.43 13.38 12.12
CA VAL A 424 1.94 14.14 13.28
C VAL A 424 3.42 13.85 13.49
N PHE A 425 3.81 12.58 13.57
CA PHE A 425 5.20 12.22 13.79
C PHE A 425 5.98 12.12 12.47
N GLY A 426 5.43 11.51 11.42
CA GLY A 426 6.13 11.34 10.15
C GLY A 426 6.47 12.68 9.50
N VAL A 427 5.46 13.44 9.10
CA VAL A 427 5.68 14.75 8.49
C VAL A 427 6.21 15.76 9.51
N GLY A 428 5.65 15.78 10.73
CA GLY A 428 6.02 16.76 11.76
C GLY A 428 7.50 16.67 12.16
N LEU A 429 8.03 15.48 12.41
CA LEU A 429 9.44 15.31 12.80
C LEU A 429 10.42 15.54 11.64
N VAL A 430 10.01 15.20 10.40
CA VAL A 430 10.81 15.51 9.21
C VAL A 430 10.99 17.03 9.04
N LEU A 431 10.00 17.83 9.42
CA LEU A 431 10.08 19.30 9.36
C LEU A 431 10.76 19.90 10.60
N LEU A 432 10.63 19.28 11.77
CA LEU A 432 11.11 19.81 13.04
C LEU A 432 12.57 19.47 13.31
N LEU A 433 12.96 18.18 13.22
CA LEU A 433 14.31 17.73 13.61
C LEU A 433 15.45 18.35 12.78
N PRO A 434 15.29 18.59 11.47
CA PRO A 434 16.33 19.25 10.69
C PRO A 434 16.65 20.66 11.15
N GLN A 435 15.76 21.35 11.84
CA GLN A 435 16.01 22.68 12.39
C GLN A 435 17.07 22.66 13.52
N PHE A 436 17.25 21.50 14.19
CA PHE A 436 18.21 21.30 15.28
C PHE A 436 19.43 20.49 14.85
N PHE A 437 19.25 19.52 13.96
CA PHE A 437 20.26 18.54 13.58
C PHE A 437 20.60 18.57 12.08
N GLN A 438 20.10 19.54 11.33
CA GLN A 438 20.35 19.69 9.88
C GLN A 438 20.05 18.36 9.12
N LEU A 439 20.97 17.88 8.28
CA LEU A 439 20.81 16.68 7.48
C LEU A 439 20.58 15.41 8.33
N ASP A 440 21.22 15.34 9.49
CA ASP A 440 21.00 14.25 10.45
C ASP A 440 19.58 14.23 11.01
N GLY A 441 18.95 15.39 11.15
CA GLY A 441 17.56 15.51 11.58
C GLY A 441 16.58 14.82 10.63
N VAL A 442 16.87 14.82 9.33
CA VAL A 442 16.08 14.06 8.35
C VAL A 442 16.24 12.56 8.60
N ILE A 443 17.47 12.11 8.86
CA ILE A 443 17.75 10.68 9.10
C ILE A 443 17.13 10.19 10.41
N TYR A 444 17.09 11.02 11.46
CA TYR A 444 16.49 10.67 12.76
C TYR A 444 14.97 10.71 12.79
N SER A 445 14.32 11.35 11.81
CA SER A 445 12.88 11.57 11.81
C SER A 445 12.07 10.28 11.82
N MET A 446 12.45 9.30 11.01
CA MET A 446 11.74 8.03 10.88
C MET A 446 11.84 7.16 12.15
N PRO A 447 13.04 6.89 12.70
CA PRO A 447 13.16 6.15 13.95
C PRO A 447 12.39 6.80 15.11
N ALA A 448 12.47 8.12 15.24
CA ALA A 448 11.75 8.85 16.28
C ALA A 448 10.22 8.72 16.11
N ALA A 449 9.72 8.84 14.88
CA ALA A 449 8.29 8.64 14.57
C ALA A 449 7.82 7.22 14.94
N ASP A 450 8.61 6.20 14.61
CA ASP A 450 8.24 4.82 14.87
C ASP A 450 8.28 4.48 16.36
N VAL A 451 9.21 5.01 17.14
CA VAL A 451 9.27 4.86 18.61
C VAL A 451 8.08 5.53 19.28
N LEU A 452 7.80 6.79 18.96
CA LEU A 452 6.66 7.51 19.54
C LEU A 452 5.34 6.82 19.22
N THR A 453 5.20 6.34 17.98
CA THR A 453 4.02 5.58 17.57
C THR A 453 3.93 4.23 18.30
N ALA A 454 5.04 3.53 18.50
CA ALA A 454 5.04 2.24 19.21
C ALA A 454 4.56 2.38 20.66
N ILE A 455 4.91 3.47 21.33
CA ILE A 455 4.42 3.79 22.67
C ILE A 455 2.89 3.94 22.66
N LEU A 456 2.34 4.72 21.73
CA LEU A 456 0.89 4.88 21.57
C LEU A 456 0.20 3.57 21.19
N SER A 457 0.79 2.82 20.27
CA SER A 457 0.29 1.51 19.82
C SER A 457 0.24 0.52 20.98
N ALA A 458 1.27 0.48 21.83
CA ALA A 458 1.29 -0.38 23.01
C ALA A 458 0.16 -0.08 23.98
N VAL A 459 -0.13 1.19 24.24
CA VAL A 459 -1.26 1.60 25.10
C VAL A 459 -2.59 1.12 24.52
N VAL A 460 -2.81 1.33 23.23
CA VAL A 460 -4.05 0.92 22.55
C VAL A 460 -4.17 -0.60 22.48
N LEU A 461 -3.08 -1.32 22.24
CA LEU A 461 -3.05 -2.79 22.23
C LEU A 461 -3.39 -3.37 23.59
N VAL A 462 -2.79 -2.86 24.68
CA VAL A 462 -3.09 -3.32 26.05
C VAL A 462 -4.56 -3.09 26.37
N ARG A 463 -5.12 -1.92 26.05
CA ARG A 463 -6.54 -1.64 26.22
C ARG A 463 -7.42 -2.59 25.40
N THR A 464 -7.04 -2.84 24.14
CA THR A 464 -7.76 -3.77 23.26
C THR A 464 -7.71 -5.19 23.80
N TYR A 465 -6.55 -5.63 24.26
CA TYR A 465 -6.37 -6.97 24.82
C TYR A 465 -7.24 -7.18 26.04
N ARG A 466 -7.28 -6.20 26.96
CA ARG A 466 -8.14 -6.22 28.15
C ARG A 466 -9.63 -6.20 27.79
N SER A 467 -10.06 -5.39 26.80
CA SER A 467 -11.47 -5.39 26.38
C SER A 467 -11.92 -6.75 25.84
N LEU A 468 -11.05 -7.46 25.13
CA LEU A 468 -11.32 -8.82 24.66
C LEU A 468 -11.35 -9.88 25.79
N GLU A 469 -10.89 -9.55 26.99
CA GLU A 469 -10.99 -10.41 28.17
C GLU A 469 -12.29 -10.23 28.95
N THR A 470 -12.79 -8.99 28.99
CA THR A 470 -14.00 -8.65 29.75
C THR A 470 -15.30 -8.97 29.02
N GLU A 471 -15.25 -9.18 27.71
CA GLU A 471 -16.41 -9.55 26.88
C GLU A 471 -16.60 -11.09 26.77
N LYS A 472 -16.20 -11.85 27.82
CA LYS A 472 -16.45 -13.29 27.94
C LYS A 472 -17.85 -13.60 28.40
#